data_44ec0b4f864f2e7da6ab41a1597383e6
#
_entry.id   44ec0b4f864f2e7da6ab41a1597383e6
#
_cell.length_a   1.000
_cell.length_b   1.000
_cell.length_c   1.000
_cell.angle_alpha   90.00
_cell.angle_beta   90.00
_cell.angle_gamma   90.00
#
_symmetry.space_group_name_H-M   'P 1'
#
loop_
_entity.id
_entity.type
_entity.pdbx_description
1 polymer ?
#
loop_
_entity_poly.entity_id
_entity_poly.type
_entity_poly.pdbx_seq_one_letter_code
_entity_poly.pdbx_strand_id
1 'polypeptide(L)'
;MSVNKSLSFMRSLCMGQIEEDIIIPYPVLKEEEKELLKGVSNTLESWLKGRDGDFRKWDRAGEFPPEFLEEIKQNGLFSLVVPEEHGGMGMSNGAYSRSLQELAKYDGSLAVTVGAHSSIGMRGLLLFGTPEQKAKYYPKLASGETVAAFCLTEPGAGSDAASIKSHAKKEGSDWILNGNKLWITNGGIAGFFTVFAKTGTPEEKGHITAFIVTSDMAGISIGPHEDKMGLRASSTTTVNFDNVRVPAANVLGEEGKGFKVAMKILNSGRTGLGGGTIGAMKHLIELSTKQAKERV
;
A
#
# COMPACT_ATOMS: atom_id res chain seq x y z
N MET A 1 -15.35 -23.05 28.15
CA MET A 1 -15.53 -23.54 26.77
C MET A 1 -14.34 -23.08 25.95
N SER A 2 -13.56 -23.99 25.34
CA SER A 2 -12.39 -23.62 24.54
C SER A 2 -12.86 -22.95 23.26
N VAL A 3 -12.57 -21.66 23.13
CA VAL A 3 -12.80 -20.93 21.86
C VAL A 3 -12.02 -21.64 20.77
N ASN A 4 -12.75 -22.14 19.78
CA ASN A 4 -12.16 -22.79 18.60
C ASN A 4 -11.46 -21.72 17.76
N LYS A 5 -10.14 -21.51 17.99
CA LYS A 5 -9.27 -20.48 17.38
C LYS A 5 -9.18 -20.56 15.84
N SER A 6 -9.93 -21.43 15.17
CA SER A 6 -9.82 -21.68 13.73
C SER A 6 -10.85 -20.93 12.87
N LEU A 7 -11.88 -20.33 13.44
CA LEU A 7 -12.90 -19.60 12.70
C LEU A 7 -12.62 -18.10 12.69
N SER A 8 -12.68 -17.47 11.53
CA SER A 8 -12.61 -16.01 11.43
C SER A 8 -13.97 -15.41 11.81
N PHE A 9 -13.96 -14.24 12.47
CA PHE A 9 -15.20 -13.51 12.83
C PHE A 9 -16.18 -13.39 11.64
N MET A 10 -15.67 -12.99 10.47
CA MET A 10 -16.51 -12.86 9.26
C MET A 10 -17.13 -14.18 8.81
N ARG A 11 -16.40 -15.27 8.95
CA ARG A 11 -16.94 -16.60 8.59
C ARG A 11 -18.04 -17.01 9.56
N SER A 12 -17.85 -16.81 10.86
CA SER A 12 -18.87 -17.06 11.88
C SER A 12 -20.11 -16.20 11.63
N LEU A 13 -19.90 -14.89 11.34
CA LEU A 13 -20.99 -13.97 11.03
C LEU A 13 -21.80 -14.40 9.79
N CYS A 14 -21.14 -14.82 8.71
CA CYS A 14 -21.81 -15.36 7.52
C CYS A 14 -22.60 -16.65 7.79
N MET A 15 -22.24 -17.37 8.85
CA MET A 15 -22.96 -18.57 9.31
C MET A 15 -24.04 -18.26 10.36
N GLY A 16 -24.32 -16.98 10.61
CA GLY A 16 -25.31 -16.52 11.60
C GLY A 16 -24.82 -16.60 13.05
N GLN A 17 -23.51 -16.72 13.27
CA GLN A 17 -22.90 -16.79 14.61
C GLN A 17 -22.15 -15.50 14.88
N ILE A 18 -22.37 -14.89 16.05
CA ILE A 18 -21.66 -13.69 16.50
C ILE A 18 -20.69 -14.10 17.61
N GLU A 19 -19.40 -13.97 17.32
CA GLU A 19 -18.31 -14.21 18.27
C GLU A 19 -17.95 -12.89 18.96
N GLU A 20 -18.76 -12.50 19.97
CA GLU A 20 -18.60 -11.22 20.67
C GLU A 20 -17.23 -11.06 21.31
N ASP A 21 -16.66 -12.10 21.86
CA ASP A 21 -15.34 -12.13 22.50
C ASP A 21 -14.19 -11.70 21.57
N ILE A 22 -14.40 -11.72 20.25
CA ILE A 22 -13.42 -11.26 19.26
C ILE A 22 -13.49 -9.73 19.07
N ILE A 23 -14.63 -9.12 19.37
CA ILE A 23 -14.90 -7.70 19.12
C ILE A 23 -14.89 -6.88 20.41
N ILE A 24 -15.30 -7.48 21.54
CA ILE A 24 -15.48 -6.81 22.81
C ILE A 24 -14.45 -7.33 23.85
N PRO A 25 -13.67 -6.47 24.53
CA PRO A 25 -13.71 -5.02 24.45
C PRO A 25 -13.14 -4.46 23.14
N TYR A 26 -13.72 -3.38 22.66
CA TYR A 26 -13.28 -2.72 21.43
C TYR A 26 -11.82 -2.27 21.58
N PRO A 27 -10.95 -2.47 20.57
CA PRO A 27 -9.57 -2.05 20.64
C PRO A 27 -9.46 -0.53 20.90
N VAL A 28 -8.76 -0.16 21.94
CA VAL A 28 -8.49 1.24 22.29
C VAL A 28 -7.04 1.54 21.97
N LEU A 29 -6.80 2.66 21.30
CA LEU A 29 -5.43 3.13 21.06
C LEU A 29 -4.76 3.50 22.39
N LYS A 30 -3.46 3.23 22.49
CA LYS A 30 -2.63 3.68 23.61
C LYS A 30 -2.57 5.20 23.65
N GLU A 31 -2.33 5.79 24.83
CA GLU A 31 -2.24 7.25 24.95
C GLU A 31 -1.14 7.85 24.05
N GLU A 32 0.00 7.21 23.97
CA GLU A 32 1.11 7.60 23.08
C GLU A 32 0.66 7.66 21.61
N GLU A 33 -0.11 6.67 21.15
CA GLU A 33 -0.66 6.66 19.78
C GLU A 33 -1.73 7.75 19.57
N LYS A 34 -2.50 8.10 20.60
CA LYS A 34 -3.49 9.18 20.52
C LYS A 34 -2.79 10.53 20.38
N GLU A 35 -1.72 10.78 21.14
CA GLU A 35 -0.92 12.00 21.03
C GLU A 35 -0.23 12.10 19.66
N LEU A 36 0.32 11.00 19.19
CA LEU A 36 0.92 10.92 17.85
C LEU A 36 -0.11 11.26 16.74
N LEU A 37 -1.31 10.69 16.82
CA LEU A 37 -2.40 10.99 15.89
C LEU A 37 -2.85 12.45 15.96
N LYS A 38 -2.88 13.04 17.12
CA LYS A 38 -3.20 14.46 17.30
C LYS A 38 -2.12 15.33 16.63
N GLY A 39 -0.85 14.97 16.77
CA GLY A 39 0.25 15.61 16.05
C GLY A 39 0.07 15.53 14.53
N VAL A 40 -0.20 14.33 14.01
CA VAL A 40 -0.46 14.12 12.58
C VAL A 40 -1.67 14.95 12.12
N SER A 41 -2.78 14.94 12.85
CA SER A 41 -3.98 15.72 12.50
C SER A 41 -3.69 17.22 12.44
N ASN A 42 -2.98 17.76 13.43
CA ASN A 42 -2.60 19.18 13.46
C ASN A 42 -1.68 19.55 12.29
N THR A 43 -0.71 18.69 11.97
CA THR A 43 0.18 18.88 10.82
C THR A 43 -0.62 18.90 9.53
N LEU A 44 -1.51 17.95 9.32
CA LEU A 44 -2.36 17.89 8.13
C LEU A 44 -3.27 19.10 8.01
N GLU A 45 -3.89 19.55 9.11
CA GLU A 45 -4.74 20.74 9.09
C GLU A 45 -3.94 21.99 8.71
N SER A 46 -2.78 22.21 9.33
CA SER A 46 -1.95 23.38 9.03
C SER A 46 -1.40 23.38 7.61
N TRP A 47 -1.12 22.21 7.04
CA TRP A 47 -0.52 22.06 5.71
C TRP A 47 -1.56 22.05 4.58
N LEU A 48 -2.71 21.38 4.78
CA LEU A 48 -3.67 21.08 3.70
C LEU A 48 -4.91 21.95 3.69
N LYS A 49 -5.22 22.64 4.79
CA LYS A 49 -6.40 23.51 4.88
C LYS A 49 -6.36 24.61 3.83
N GLY A 50 -7.45 24.70 3.06
CA GLY A 50 -7.60 25.72 2.02
C GLY A 50 -6.96 25.37 0.67
N ARG A 51 -6.40 24.18 0.51
CA ARG A 51 -5.76 23.71 -0.75
C ARG A 51 -6.73 22.99 -1.71
N ASP A 52 -8.04 23.08 -1.50
CA ASP A 52 -9.05 22.42 -2.37
C ASP A 52 -8.88 22.77 -3.85
N GLY A 53 -8.46 24.01 -4.15
CA GLY A 53 -8.17 24.48 -5.51
C GLY A 53 -6.99 23.74 -6.14
N ASP A 54 -5.93 23.51 -5.37
CA ASP A 54 -4.74 22.79 -5.80
C ASP A 54 -5.09 21.33 -6.11
N PHE A 55 -5.80 20.65 -5.19
CA PHE A 55 -6.21 19.26 -5.39
C PHE A 55 -7.08 19.09 -6.63
N ARG A 56 -8.03 19.98 -6.89
CA ARG A 56 -8.82 19.96 -8.13
C ARG A 56 -7.97 20.17 -9.38
N LYS A 57 -6.96 21.04 -9.31
CA LYS A 57 -6.02 21.26 -10.42
C LYS A 57 -5.21 20.01 -10.70
N TRP A 58 -4.67 19.38 -9.68
CA TRP A 58 -3.86 18.16 -9.81
C TRP A 58 -4.68 16.94 -10.26
N ASP A 59 -5.91 16.81 -9.75
CA ASP A 59 -6.82 15.77 -10.21
C ASP A 59 -7.12 15.90 -11.71
N ARG A 60 -7.34 17.14 -12.20
CA ARG A 60 -7.53 17.40 -13.64
C ARG A 60 -6.26 17.14 -14.44
N ALA A 61 -5.09 17.49 -13.91
CA ALA A 61 -3.81 17.22 -14.54
C ALA A 61 -3.48 15.71 -14.61
N GLY A 62 -4.02 14.93 -13.67
CA GLY A 62 -3.78 13.48 -13.57
C GLY A 62 -2.52 13.13 -12.79
N GLU A 63 -1.87 14.10 -12.13
CA GLU A 63 -0.64 13.88 -11.36
C GLU A 63 -0.45 14.94 -10.27
N PHE A 64 0.27 14.58 -9.23
CA PHE A 64 0.82 15.53 -8.27
C PHE A 64 2.10 16.15 -8.82
N PRO A 65 2.31 17.46 -8.64
CA PRO A 65 3.58 18.07 -9.04
C PRO A 65 4.72 17.58 -8.13
N PRO A 66 5.97 17.55 -8.63
CA PRO A 66 7.14 17.08 -7.88
C PRO A 66 7.30 17.79 -6.52
N GLU A 67 7.00 19.08 -6.45
CA GLU A 67 7.10 19.89 -5.24
C GLU A 67 6.13 19.37 -4.15
N PHE A 68 4.92 18.95 -4.53
CA PHE A 68 3.96 18.40 -3.59
C PHE A 68 4.37 17.00 -3.11
N LEU A 69 4.96 16.18 -3.98
CA LEU A 69 5.53 14.90 -3.56
C LEU A 69 6.65 15.10 -2.54
N GLU A 70 7.43 16.14 -2.69
CA GLU A 70 8.46 16.51 -1.72
C GLU A 70 7.85 16.99 -0.39
N GLU A 71 6.77 17.78 -0.42
CA GLU A 71 6.03 18.16 0.79
C GLU A 71 5.49 16.93 1.54
N ILE A 72 4.99 15.89 0.84
CA ILE A 72 4.53 14.62 1.46
C ILE A 72 5.68 13.96 2.25
N LYS A 73 6.89 13.93 1.68
CA LYS A 73 8.08 13.39 2.34
C LYS A 73 8.47 14.20 3.58
N GLN A 74 8.55 15.53 3.44
CA GLN A 74 8.92 16.46 4.52
C GLN A 74 7.95 16.37 5.70
N ASN A 75 6.65 16.11 5.45
CA ASN A 75 5.66 15.87 6.48
C ASN A 75 5.69 14.44 7.05
N GLY A 76 6.64 13.61 6.67
CA GLY A 76 6.87 12.28 7.23
C GLY A 76 5.78 11.25 6.92
N LEU A 77 4.92 11.47 5.92
CA LEU A 77 3.76 10.61 5.65
C LEU A 77 4.12 9.23 5.09
N PHE A 78 5.34 9.05 4.62
CA PHE A 78 5.83 7.74 4.20
C PHE A 78 6.41 6.90 5.35
N SER A 79 6.61 7.49 6.55
CA SER A 79 7.21 6.82 7.71
C SER A 79 6.20 6.14 8.66
N LEU A 80 4.89 6.34 8.47
CA LEU A 80 3.82 6.03 9.43
C LEU A 80 3.91 4.63 10.05
N VAL A 81 4.17 3.59 9.26
CA VAL A 81 4.19 2.18 9.70
C VAL A 81 5.59 1.59 9.81
N VAL A 82 6.61 2.33 9.43
CA VAL A 82 8.01 1.89 9.55
C VAL A 82 8.37 1.87 11.04
N PRO A 83 9.04 0.81 11.54
CA PRO A 83 9.48 0.77 12.93
C PRO A 83 10.41 1.93 13.31
N GLU A 84 10.33 2.38 14.56
CA GLU A 84 11.11 3.54 15.05
C GLU A 84 12.63 3.33 14.93
N GLU A 85 13.11 2.10 15.14
CA GLU A 85 14.53 1.74 14.98
C GLU A 85 15.04 1.91 13.53
N HIS A 86 14.13 2.09 12.58
CA HIS A 86 14.43 2.36 11.16
C HIS A 86 14.01 3.78 10.71
N GLY A 87 13.74 4.68 11.65
CA GLY A 87 13.40 6.07 11.38
C GLY A 87 11.92 6.33 11.07
N GLY A 88 11.04 5.39 11.39
CA GLY A 88 9.59 5.53 11.22
C GLY A 88 8.85 5.95 12.49
N MET A 89 7.52 6.03 12.38
CA MET A 89 6.63 6.36 13.51
C MET A 89 6.08 5.13 14.24
N GLY A 90 6.35 3.92 13.77
CA GLY A 90 5.96 2.67 14.42
C GLY A 90 4.45 2.47 14.65
N MET A 91 3.59 3.15 13.90
CA MET A 91 2.15 3.16 14.14
C MET A 91 1.54 1.76 14.04
N SER A 92 0.68 1.43 15.00
CA SER A 92 -0.20 0.27 14.89
C SER A 92 -1.16 0.38 13.71
N ASN A 93 -1.78 -0.74 13.31
CA ASN A 93 -2.80 -0.72 12.26
C ASN A 93 -3.97 0.23 12.57
N GLY A 94 -4.32 0.37 13.85
CA GLY A 94 -5.36 1.28 14.31
C GLY A 94 -4.98 2.75 14.13
N ALA A 95 -3.82 3.14 14.60
CA ALA A 95 -3.30 4.50 14.47
C ALA A 95 -3.08 4.87 12.99
N TYR A 96 -2.48 3.96 12.22
CA TYR A 96 -2.30 4.13 10.78
C TYR A 96 -3.63 4.33 10.03
N SER A 97 -4.65 3.51 10.34
CA SER A 97 -5.97 3.63 9.72
C SER A 97 -6.63 4.99 10.04
N ARG A 98 -6.42 5.50 11.26
CA ARG A 98 -6.85 6.85 11.65
C ARG A 98 -6.10 7.94 10.93
N SER A 99 -4.79 7.78 10.70
CA SER A 99 -4.00 8.75 9.91
C SER A 99 -4.51 8.83 8.46
N LEU A 100 -4.82 7.69 7.84
CA LEU A 100 -5.43 7.68 6.51
C LEU A 100 -6.84 8.30 6.51
N GLN A 101 -7.62 8.14 7.59
CA GLN A 101 -8.90 8.81 7.74
C GLN A 101 -8.73 10.35 7.72
N GLU A 102 -7.72 10.88 8.42
CA GLU A 102 -7.46 12.32 8.42
C GLU A 102 -7.00 12.81 7.03
N LEU A 103 -6.08 12.09 6.36
CA LEU A 103 -5.64 12.41 5.00
C LEU A 103 -6.80 12.47 4.00
N ALA A 104 -7.68 11.47 4.02
CA ALA A 104 -8.77 11.35 3.05
C ALA A 104 -9.89 12.41 3.23
N LYS A 105 -9.87 13.19 4.29
CA LYS A 105 -10.74 14.38 4.42
C LYS A 105 -10.34 15.48 3.43
N TYR A 106 -9.06 15.55 3.08
CA TYR A 106 -8.53 16.59 2.21
C TYR A 106 -8.49 16.13 0.75
N ASP A 107 -7.90 14.98 0.49
CA ASP A 107 -7.82 14.44 -0.88
C ASP A 107 -7.66 12.92 -0.91
N GLY A 108 -8.42 12.27 -1.80
CA GLY A 108 -8.40 10.83 -1.97
C GLY A 108 -7.15 10.33 -2.68
N SER A 109 -6.60 11.08 -3.64
CA SER A 109 -5.39 10.71 -4.35
C SER A 109 -4.17 10.73 -3.43
N LEU A 110 -4.10 11.73 -2.53
CA LEU A 110 -3.09 11.82 -1.48
C LEU A 110 -3.17 10.60 -0.54
N ALA A 111 -4.38 10.31 -0.03
CA ALA A 111 -4.60 9.17 0.85
C ALA A 111 -4.22 7.84 0.20
N VAL A 112 -4.52 7.66 -1.09
CA VAL A 112 -4.16 6.46 -1.85
C VAL A 112 -2.65 6.38 -2.10
N THR A 113 -1.98 7.49 -2.41
CA THR A 113 -0.52 7.53 -2.63
C THR A 113 0.24 7.11 -1.36
N VAL A 114 -0.09 7.70 -0.22
CA VAL A 114 0.49 7.34 1.09
C VAL A 114 0.07 5.92 1.50
N GLY A 115 -1.21 5.60 1.29
CA GLY A 115 -1.78 4.31 1.62
C GLY A 115 -1.13 3.16 0.85
N ALA A 116 -0.96 3.29 -0.45
CA ALA A 116 -0.35 2.25 -1.28
C ALA A 116 1.11 2.01 -0.91
N HIS A 117 1.87 3.07 -0.60
CA HIS A 117 3.24 2.93 -0.09
C HIS A 117 3.27 2.09 1.19
N SER A 118 2.53 2.51 2.20
CA SER A 118 2.62 1.96 3.56
C SER A 118 1.92 0.62 3.72
N SER A 119 0.71 0.45 3.11
CA SER A 119 -0.16 -0.69 3.40
C SER A 119 0.05 -1.90 2.50
N ILE A 120 0.47 -1.70 1.25
CA ILE A 120 0.70 -2.81 0.31
C ILE A 120 2.11 -2.79 -0.28
N GLY A 121 2.66 -1.62 -0.62
CA GLY A 121 3.96 -1.51 -1.28
C GLY A 121 5.10 -2.08 -0.45
N MET A 122 5.27 -1.59 0.79
CA MET A 122 6.34 -2.05 1.68
C MET A 122 5.88 -3.02 2.78
N ARG A 123 4.59 -3.32 2.90
CA ARG A 123 4.07 -4.19 3.96
C ARG A 123 4.66 -5.60 3.91
N GLY A 124 5.01 -6.06 2.72
CA GLY A 124 5.70 -7.34 2.54
C GLY A 124 7.04 -7.37 3.27
N LEU A 125 7.80 -6.30 3.18
CA LEU A 125 9.07 -6.15 3.90
C LEU A 125 8.86 -6.18 5.42
N LEU A 126 7.82 -5.52 5.94
CA LEU A 126 7.49 -5.54 7.36
C LEU A 126 7.19 -6.95 7.86
N LEU A 127 6.36 -7.70 7.12
CA LEU A 127 5.83 -8.99 7.55
C LEU A 127 6.79 -10.17 7.29
N PHE A 128 7.61 -10.10 6.26
CA PHE A 128 8.38 -11.23 5.74
C PHE A 128 9.84 -10.90 5.43
N GLY A 129 10.24 -9.63 5.50
CA GLY A 129 11.62 -9.22 5.25
C GLY A 129 12.58 -9.75 6.30
N THR A 130 13.79 -10.14 5.86
CA THR A 130 14.89 -10.46 6.77
C THR A 130 15.41 -9.20 7.47
N PRO A 131 16.15 -9.31 8.58
CA PRO A 131 16.79 -8.17 9.22
C PRO A 131 17.65 -7.35 8.25
N GLU A 132 18.40 -8.02 7.36
CA GLU A 132 19.26 -7.38 6.36
C GLU A 132 18.44 -6.61 5.32
N GLN A 133 17.35 -7.21 4.82
CA GLN A 133 16.43 -6.53 3.91
C GLN A 133 15.81 -5.30 4.55
N LYS A 134 15.35 -5.41 5.80
CA LYS A 134 14.77 -4.30 6.57
C LYS A 134 15.80 -3.17 6.76
N ALA A 135 16.99 -3.50 7.23
CA ALA A 135 18.07 -2.52 7.42
C ALA A 135 18.45 -1.80 6.11
N LYS A 136 18.44 -2.54 4.98
CA LYS A 136 18.77 -1.99 3.66
C LYS A 136 17.73 -1.03 3.11
N TYR A 137 16.43 -1.36 3.24
CA TYR A 137 15.38 -0.65 2.51
C TYR A 137 14.57 0.33 3.36
N TYR A 138 14.38 0.08 4.66
CA TYR A 138 13.53 0.94 5.48
C TYR A 138 13.98 2.40 5.57
N PRO A 139 15.28 2.74 5.73
CA PRO A 139 15.66 4.14 5.84
C PRO A 139 15.20 4.99 4.65
N LYS A 140 15.32 4.45 3.43
CA LYS A 140 14.89 5.12 2.20
C LYS A 140 13.38 5.14 2.03
N LEU A 141 12.69 4.11 2.49
CA LEU A 141 11.23 4.03 2.47
C LEU A 141 10.62 4.98 3.51
N ALA A 142 11.18 5.06 4.71
CA ALA A 142 10.71 5.96 5.77
C ALA A 142 10.90 7.43 5.41
N SER A 143 12.04 7.80 4.84
CA SER A 143 12.30 9.17 4.39
C SER A 143 11.48 9.56 3.15
N GLY A 144 10.91 8.59 2.43
CA GLY A 144 10.26 8.81 1.14
C GLY A 144 11.26 9.06 -0.02
N GLU A 145 12.58 8.90 0.21
CA GLU A 145 13.56 8.87 -0.89
C GLU A 145 13.16 7.82 -1.93
N THR A 146 12.61 6.72 -1.45
CA THR A 146 12.08 5.64 -2.28
C THR A 146 10.62 5.38 -1.94
N VAL A 147 9.74 5.53 -2.91
CA VAL A 147 8.31 5.17 -2.76
C VAL A 147 8.11 3.70 -3.13
N ALA A 148 7.21 3.02 -2.43
CA ALA A 148 6.91 1.61 -2.67
C ALA A 148 5.64 1.40 -3.49
N ALA A 149 5.65 0.35 -4.33
CA ALA A 149 4.51 -0.12 -5.09
C ALA A 149 4.34 -1.65 -4.98
N PHE A 150 3.12 -2.13 -5.26
CA PHE A 150 2.72 -3.54 -5.17
C PHE A 150 2.35 -4.07 -6.54
N CYS A 151 3.13 -5.00 -7.06
CA CYS A 151 3.07 -5.49 -8.43
C CYS A 151 2.53 -6.94 -8.49
N LEU A 152 1.21 -7.11 -8.34
CA LEU A 152 0.53 -8.41 -8.44
C LEU A 152 -0.30 -8.52 -9.72
N THR A 153 -1.23 -7.58 -9.95
CA THR A 153 -2.23 -7.61 -11.01
C THR A 153 -1.60 -7.61 -12.41
N GLU A 154 -2.17 -8.39 -13.32
CA GLU A 154 -1.78 -8.50 -14.73
C GLU A 154 -3.01 -8.34 -15.64
N PRO A 155 -2.83 -8.05 -16.96
CA PRO A 155 -3.96 -7.92 -17.88
C PRO A 155 -4.93 -9.10 -17.89
N GLY A 156 -4.43 -10.32 -17.66
CA GLY A 156 -5.24 -11.54 -17.61
C GLY A 156 -5.49 -12.10 -16.21
N ALA A 157 -5.06 -11.42 -15.13
CA ALA A 157 -5.11 -11.94 -13.77
C ALA A 157 -5.34 -10.81 -12.74
N GLY A 158 -6.60 -10.42 -12.60
CA GLY A 158 -7.07 -9.49 -11.57
C GLY A 158 -7.70 -10.26 -10.40
N SER A 159 -9.00 -10.60 -10.53
CA SER A 159 -9.72 -11.38 -9.49
C SER A 159 -9.12 -12.76 -9.28
N ASP A 160 -8.69 -13.43 -10.33
CA ASP A 160 -7.91 -14.67 -10.24
C ASP A 160 -6.41 -14.37 -10.20
N ALA A 161 -5.97 -13.83 -9.07
CA ALA A 161 -4.57 -13.45 -8.85
C ALA A 161 -3.60 -14.66 -8.83
N ALA A 162 -4.08 -15.88 -8.73
CA ALA A 162 -3.26 -17.08 -8.82
C ALA A 162 -2.83 -17.39 -10.27
N SER A 163 -3.56 -16.86 -11.25
CA SER A 163 -3.34 -17.10 -12.68
C SER A 163 -2.36 -16.12 -13.34
N ILE A 164 -1.55 -15.37 -12.57
CA ILE A 164 -0.50 -14.49 -13.12
C ILE A 164 0.42 -15.28 -14.06
N LYS A 165 0.95 -14.58 -15.07
CA LYS A 165 1.84 -15.15 -16.10
C LYS A 165 3.29 -14.69 -15.95
N SER A 166 3.55 -13.57 -15.24
CA SER A 166 4.92 -13.17 -14.92
C SER A 166 5.66 -14.35 -14.29
N HIS A 167 6.89 -14.53 -14.70
CA HIS A 167 7.71 -15.67 -14.26
C HIS A 167 9.13 -15.23 -13.95
N ALA A 168 9.77 -15.95 -13.05
CA ALA A 168 11.17 -15.81 -12.73
C ALA A 168 11.87 -17.17 -12.81
N LYS A 169 12.97 -17.22 -13.55
CA LYS A 169 13.79 -18.43 -13.72
C LYS A 169 15.12 -18.24 -13.02
N LYS A 170 15.61 -19.29 -12.35
CA LYS A 170 16.96 -19.27 -11.75
C LYS A 170 18.02 -19.26 -12.82
N GLU A 171 19.00 -18.37 -12.64
CA GLU A 171 20.23 -18.31 -13.43
C GLU A 171 21.41 -18.12 -12.46
N GLY A 172 22.11 -19.20 -12.17
CA GLY A 172 23.08 -19.24 -11.09
C GLY A 172 22.41 -19.11 -9.73
N SER A 173 22.84 -18.13 -8.94
CA SER A 173 22.22 -17.78 -7.66
C SER A 173 21.02 -16.83 -7.81
N ASP A 174 20.91 -16.13 -8.94
CA ASP A 174 19.94 -15.07 -9.16
C ASP A 174 18.69 -15.55 -9.89
N TRP A 175 17.74 -14.64 -10.03
CA TRP A 175 16.51 -14.85 -10.77
C TRP A 175 16.44 -13.92 -11.97
N ILE A 176 15.96 -14.40 -13.10
CA ILE A 176 15.65 -13.59 -14.28
C ILE A 176 14.13 -13.46 -14.36
N LEU A 177 13.65 -12.25 -14.04
CA LEU A 177 12.23 -11.91 -13.95
C LEU A 177 11.74 -11.33 -15.27
N ASN A 178 10.61 -11.85 -15.74
CA ASN A 178 9.89 -11.38 -16.92
C ASN A 178 8.38 -11.26 -16.64
N GLY A 179 7.75 -10.21 -17.15
CA GLY A 179 6.29 -10.05 -17.06
C GLY A 179 5.82 -8.61 -17.12
N ASN A 180 4.49 -8.45 -17.16
CA ASN A 180 3.84 -7.15 -17.26
C ASN A 180 2.80 -7.01 -16.15
N LYS A 181 2.93 -5.97 -15.35
CA LYS A 181 1.99 -5.64 -14.28
C LYS A 181 1.14 -4.45 -14.67
N LEU A 182 -0.14 -4.50 -14.29
CA LEU A 182 -1.15 -3.53 -14.70
C LEU A 182 -1.77 -2.85 -13.48
N TRP A 183 -2.12 -1.58 -13.65
CA TRP A 183 -2.76 -0.74 -12.63
C TRP A 183 -1.98 -0.63 -11.33
N ILE A 184 -0.68 -0.42 -11.46
CA ILE A 184 0.21 -0.33 -10.31
C ILE A 184 0.17 1.08 -9.72
N THR A 185 -0.49 1.21 -8.57
CA THR A 185 -0.50 2.45 -7.80
C THR A 185 0.92 2.80 -7.35
N ASN A 186 1.28 4.05 -7.46
CA ASN A 186 2.63 4.59 -7.29
C ASN A 186 3.63 4.12 -8.35
N GLY A 187 3.22 3.36 -9.38
CA GLY A 187 4.15 2.77 -10.34
C GLY A 187 5.07 3.77 -11.03
N GLY A 188 4.57 4.97 -11.36
CA GLY A 188 5.34 6.02 -12.02
C GLY A 188 6.32 6.79 -11.11
N ILE A 189 6.20 6.65 -9.79
CA ILE A 189 7.03 7.35 -8.80
C ILE A 189 7.78 6.39 -7.86
N ALA A 190 7.58 5.08 -8.04
CA ALA A 190 8.16 4.07 -7.16
C ALA A 190 9.61 3.75 -7.50
N GLY A 191 10.43 3.61 -6.46
CA GLY A 191 11.78 3.05 -6.54
C GLY A 191 11.90 1.65 -5.92
N PHE A 192 10.83 1.17 -5.25
CA PHE A 192 10.75 -0.14 -4.61
C PHE A 192 9.47 -0.85 -5.02
N PHE A 193 9.59 -2.04 -5.58
CA PHE A 193 8.48 -2.86 -6.05
C PHE A 193 8.43 -4.19 -5.31
N THR A 194 7.31 -4.50 -4.66
CA THR A 194 7.00 -5.86 -4.21
C THR A 194 6.35 -6.62 -5.37
N VAL A 195 7.10 -7.48 -6.04
CA VAL A 195 6.71 -8.15 -7.28
C VAL A 195 6.40 -9.61 -7.05
N PHE A 196 5.34 -10.12 -7.66
CA PHE A 196 4.94 -11.51 -7.61
C PHE A 196 5.09 -12.16 -8.98
N ALA A 197 5.81 -13.27 -9.04
CA ALA A 197 6.04 -14.02 -10.26
C ALA A 197 6.00 -15.53 -10.00
N LYS A 198 5.63 -16.29 -11.01
CA LYS A 198 5.72 -17.76 -10.97
C LYS A 198 7.18 -18.19 -11.00
N THR A 199 7.50 -19.15 -10.13
CA THR A 199 8.78 -19.85 -10.06
C THR A 199 8.53 -21.35 -10.20
N GLY A 200 9.57 -22.11 -10.56
CA GLY A 200 9.46 -23.54 -10.83
C GLY A 200 9.19 -23.85 -12.30
N THR A 201 9.11 -25.14 -12.61
CA THR A 201 8.82 -25.62 -13.96
C THR A 201 7.31 -25.64 -14.23
N PRO A 202 6.87 -25.66 -15.51
CA PRO A 202 5.45 -25.82 -15.86
C PRO A 202 4.81 -27.07 -15.24
N GLU A 203 5.57 -28.16 -15.08
CA GLU A 203 5.14 -29.42 -14.50
C GLU A 203 4.85 -29.29 -13.00
N GLU A 204 5.56 -28.41 -12.29
CA GLU A 204 5.38 -28.12 -10.86
C GLU A 204 4.19 -27.20 -10.56
N LYS A 205 3.35 -26.90 -11.57
CA LYS A 205 2.20 -25.95 -11.47
C LYS A 205 2.58 -24.57 -10.94
N GLY A 206 3.80 -24.12 -11.20
CA GLY A 206 4.30 -22.75 -11.00
C GLY A 206 3.88 -22.13 -9.67
N HIS A 207 4.63 -22.36 -8.62
CA HIS A 207 4.45 -21.65 -7.36
C HIS A 207 4.75 -20.17 -7.53
N ILE A 208 4.02 -19.29 -6.85
CA ILE A 208 4.28 -17.86 -6.85
C ILE A 208 5.32 -17.54 -5.77
N THR A 209 6.32 -16.75 -6.14
CA THR A 209 7.32 -16.19 -5.23
C THR A 209 7.19 -14.66 -5.21
N ALA A 210 7.44 -14.06 -4.06
CA ALA A 210 7.51 -12.62 -3.91
C ALA A 210 8.96 -12.14 -3.97
N PHE A 211 9.20 -11.03 -4.65
CA PHE A 211 10.52 -10.45 -4.86
C PHE A 211 10.54 -8.97 -4.49
N ILE A 212 11.64 -8.49 -3.95
CA ILE A 212 11.98 -7.08 -3.87
C ILE A 212 12.72 -6.70 -5.15
N VAL A 213 12.16 -5.79 -5.91
CA VAL A 213 12.76 -5.25 -7.13
C VAL A 213 12.89 -3.75 -6.97
N THR A 214 14.03 -3.16 -7.37
CA THR A 214 14.28 -1.72 -7.27
C THR A 214 14.44 -1.10 -8.65
N SER A 215 14.06 0.17 -8.80
CA SER A 215 13.98 0.85 -10.10
C SER A 215 15.34 1.01 -10.82
N ASP A 216 16.44 0.84 -10.11
CA ASP A 216 17.80 0.86 -10.65
C ASP A 216 18.21 -0.46 -11.34
N MET A 217 17.40 -1.53 -11.23
CA MET A 217 17.65 -2.78 -11.94
C MET A 217 17.34 -2.62 -13.43
N ALA A 218 18.27 -3.06 -14.29
CA ALA A 218 18.07 -3.01 -15.74
C ALA A 218 16.89 -3.88 -16.19
N GLY A 219 16.19 -3.44 -17.24
CA GLY A 219 15.06 -4.18 -17.83
C GLY A 219 13.69 -3.78 -17.26
N ILE A 220 13.60 -2.78 -16.40
CA ILE A 220 12.33 -2.23 -15.92
C ILE A 220 11.89 -1.07 -16.80
N SER A 221 10.63 -1.06 -17.22
CA SER A 221 10.03 0.08 -17.89
C SER A 221 8.64 0.38 -17.33
N ILE A 222 8.33 1.67 -17.23
CA ILE A 222 7.06 2.18 -16.70
C ILE A 222 6.23 2.69 -17.87
N GLY A 223 4.98 2.26 -17.94
CA GLY A 223 4.04 2.73 -18.95
C GLY A 223 3.42 4.09 -18.62
N PRO A 224 2.58 4.62 -19.50
CA PRO A 224 1.89 5.89 -19.26
C PRO A 224 0.94 5.80 -18.05
N HIS A 225 0.57 6.97 -17.51
CA HIS A 225 -0.48 7.08 -16.50
C HIS A 225 -1.83 6.63 -17.06
N GLU A 226 -2.57 5.88 -16.26
CA GLU A 226 -3.94 5.49 -16.57
C GLU A 226 -4.88 6.69 -16.47
N ASP A 227 -5.76 6.87 -17.46
CA ASP A 227 -6.83 7.86 -17.42
C ASP A 227 -8.01 7.33 -16.57
N LYS A 228 -8.07 7.73 -15.32
CA LYS A 228 -9.04 7.24 -14.33
C LYS A 228 -10.23 8.17 -14.17
N MET A 229 -11.37 7.64 -13.76
CA MET A 229 -12.58 8.41 -13.45
C MET A 229 -12.46 9.25 -12.16
N GLY A 230 -11.58 8.88 -11.25
CA GLY A 230 -11.30 9.57 -9.99
C GLY A 230 -9.95 9.16 -9.42
N LEU A 231 -9.52 9.79 -8.32
CA LEU A 231 -8.19 9.61 -7.74
C LEU A 231 -7.08 9.84 -8.79
N ARG A 232 -7.31 10.82 -9.66
CA ARG A 232 -6.54 10.98 -10.89
C ARG A 232 -5.11 11.40 -10.63
N ALA A 233 -4.87 12.21 -9.58
CA ALA A 233 -3.54 12.66 -9.20
C ALA A 233 -2.65 11.55 -8.61
N SER A 234 -3.21 10.42 -8.16
CA SER A 234 -2.44 9.25 -7.74
C SER A 234 -1.85 8.53 -8.96
N SER A 235 -0.53 8.36 -9.00
CA SER A 235 0.15 7.64 -10.08
C SER A 235 -0.36 6.21 -10.16
N THR A 236 -0.84 5.81 -11.35
CA THR A 236 -1.24 4.44 -11.65
C THR A 236 -0.76 4.10 -13.04
N THR A 237 0.09 3.08 -13.19
CA THR A 237 0.76 2.75 -14.47
C THR A 237 0.84 1.24 -14.67
N THR A 238 1.26 0.83 -15.86
CA THR A 238 1.86 -0.50 -16.04
C THR A 238 3.31 -0.48 -15.60
N VAL A 239 3.82 -1.63 -15.15
CA VAL A 239 5.23 -1.86 -14.84
C VAL A 239 5.66 -3.14 -15.57
N ASN A 240 6.64 -3.01 -16.45
CA ASN A 240 7.12 -4.11 -17.29
C ASN A 240 8.51 -4.55 -16.83
N PHE A 241 8.74 -5.84 -16.85
CA PHE A 241 9.99 -6.49 -16.50
C PHE A 241 10.46 -7.31 -17.71
N ASP A 242 11.62 -6.95 -18.26
CA ASP A 242 12.25 -7.65 -19.37
C ASP A 242 13.65 -8.09 -18.97
N ASN A 243 13.79 -9.39 -18.71
CA ASN A 243 15.03 -10.03 -18.27
C ASN A 243 15.69 -9.34 -17.05
N VAL A 244 14.86 -8.88 -16.11
CA VAL A 244 15.36 -8.21 -14.89
C VAL A 244 16.09 -9.22 -14.00
N ARG A 245 17.37 -8.96 -13.76
CA ARG A 245 18.18 -9.79 -12.85
C ARG A 245 17.92 -9.40 -11.41
N VAL A 246 17.32 -10.31 -10.67
CA VAL A 246 16.95 -10.12 -9.25
C VAL A 246 17.83 -11.01 -8.39
N PRO A 247 18.66 -10.45 -7.51
CA PRO A 247 19.51 -11.25 -6.61
C PRO A 247 18.71 -12.21 -5.73
N ALA A 248 19.27 -13.37 -5.41
CA ALA A 248 18.63 -14.32 -4.49
C ALA A 248 18.27 -13.71 -3.14
N ALA A 249 19.09 -12.78 -2.64
CA ALA A 249 18.85 -12.04 -1.40
C ALA A 249 17.60 -11.15 -1.44
N ASN A 250 17.01 -10.92 -2.61
CA ASN A 250 15.80 -10.12 -2.80
C ASN A 250 14.51 -10.98 -2.86
N VAL A 251 14.58 -12.28 -2.63
CA VAL A 251 13.39 -13.09 -2.37
C VAL A 251 12.75 -12.63 -1.06
N LEU A 252 11.46 -12.30 -1.11
CA LEU A 252 10.71 -11.81 0.04
C LEU A 252 9.91 -12.94 0.68
N GLY A 253 10.34 -13.37 1.86
CA GLY A 253 9.82 -14.57 2.53
C GLY A 253 10.41 -15.83 1.90
N GLU A 254 9.60 -16.88 1.75
CA GLU A 254 10.01 -18.19 1.22
C GLU A 254 9.67 -18.33 -0.27
N GLU A 255 10.57 -18.96 -1.02
CA GLU A 255 10.32 -19.37 -2.41
C GLU A 255 9.05 -20.23 -2.50
N GLY A 256 8.20 -19.95 -3.48
CA GLY A 256 6.95 -20.67 -3.69
C GLY A 256 5.80 -20.31 -2.73
N LYS A 257 6.01 -19.41 -1.76
CA LYS A 257 4.98 -18.98 -0.80
C LYS A 257 4.44 -17.56 -1.07
N GLY A 258 4.78 -16.98 -2.21
CA GLY A 258 4.43 -15.60 -2.57
C GLY A 258 2.93 -15.32 -2.60
N PHE A 259 2.07 -16.28 -2.96
CA PHE A 259 0.63 -16.09 -2.91
C PHE A 259 0.13 -15.85 -1.48
N LYS A 260 0.66 -16.61 -0.50
CA LYS A 260 0.36 -16.41 0.93
C LYS A 260 0.85 -15.02 1.40
N VAL A 261 2.03 -14.61 0.92
CA VAL A 261 2.58 -13.27 1.18
C VAL A 261 1.63 -12.19 0.65
N ALA A 262 1.20 -12.29 -0.62
CA ALA A 262 0.27 -11.36 -1.24
C ALA A 262 -1.04 -11.22 -0.45
N MET A 263 -1.66 -12.34 -0.07
CA MET A 263 -2.92 -12.33 0.68
C MET A 263 -2.79 -11.68 2.07
N LYS A 264 -1.68 -11.92 2.77
CA LYS A 264 -1.43 -11.28 4.07
C LYS A 264 -1.21 -9.77 3.94
N ILE A 265 -0.49 -9.33 2.90
CA ILE A 265 -0.31 -7.91 2.59
C ILE A 265 -1.65 -7.24 2.31
N LEU A 266 -2.47 -7.80 1.43
CA LEU A 266 -3.77 -7.26 1.04
C LEU A 266 -4.74 -7.16 2.22
N ASN A 267 -4.72 -8.12 3.15
CA ASN A 267 -5.56 -8.05 4.34
C ASN A 267 -5.23 -6.84 5.22
N SER A 268 -3.95 -6.49 5.37
CA SER A 268 -3.54 -5.28 6.08
C SER A 268 -3.96 -4.01 5.32
N GLY A 269 -3.82 -4.00 3.99
CA GLY A 269 -4.20 -2.87 3.14
C GLY A 269 -5.68 -2.51 3.22
N ARG A 270 -6.56 -3.50 3.28
CA ARG A 270 -8.01 -3.30 3.38
C ARG A 270 -8.43 -2.54 4.65
N THR A 271 -7.75 -2.75 5.77
CA THR A 271 -8.02 -2.03 7.03
C THR A 271 -7.72 -0.53 6.88
N GLY A 272 -6.56 -0.18 6.32
CA GLY A 272 -6.20 1.22 6.05
C GLY A 272 -7.17 1.91 5.09
N LEU A 273 -7.56 1.22 4.01
CA LEU A 273 -8.53 1.73 3.04
C LEU A 273 -9.89 2.01 3.70
N GLY A 274 -10.36 1.12 4.60
CA GLY A 274 -11.57 1.33 5.39
C GLY A 274 -11.50 2.62 6.22
N GLY A 275 -10.37 2.91 6.84
CA GLY A 275 -10.14 4.20 7.53
C GLY A 275 -10.25 5.41 6.60
N GLY A 276 -9.58 5.36 5.46
CA GLY A 276 -9.62 6.43 4.46
C GLY A 276 -11.04 6.73 3.98
N THR A 277 -11.84 5.71 3.68
CA THR A 277 -13.23 5.91 3.23
C THR A 277 -14.10 6.59 4.28
N ILE A 278 -13.89 6.35 5.58
CA ILE A 278 -14.59 7.05 6.66
C ILE A 278 -14.26 8.55 6.63
N GLY A 279 -12.99 8.92 6.41
CA GLY A 279 -12.57 10.32 6.29
C GLY A 279 -13.26 11.03 5.13
N ALA A 280 -13.23 10.43 3.95
CA ALA A 280 -13.91 10.94 2.77
C ALA A 280 -15.43 11.10 2.99
N MET A 281 -16.10 10.12 3.60
CA MET A 281 -17.53 10.20 3.91
C MET A 281 -17.86 11.34 4.86
N LYS A 282 -17.04 11.59 5.89
CA LYS A 282 -17.23 12.74 6.80
C LYS A 282 -17.17 14.06 6.05
N HIS A 283 -16.16 14.24 5.20
CA HIS A 283 -16.01 15.43 4.37
C HIS A 283 -17.21 15.64 3.42
N LEU A 284 -17.68 14.57 2.77
CA LEU A 284 -18.86 14.62 1.90
C LEU A 284 -20.13 15.03 2.65
N ILE A 285 -20.32 14.56 3.90
CA ILE A 285 -21.45 14.97 4.75
C ILE A 285 -21.35 16.46 5.08
N GLU A 286 -20.16 16.96 5.42
CA GLU A 286 -19.92 18.39 5.70
C GLU A 286 -20.26 19.26 4.50
N LEU A 287 -19.75 18.90 3.30
CA LEU A 287 -20.02 19.61 2.05
C LEU A 287 -21.52 19.59 1.70
N SER A 288 -22.17 18.43 1.80
CA SER A 288 -23.60 18.29 1.51
C SER A 288 -24.46 19.10 2.48
N THR A 289 -24.10 19.08 3.76
CA THR A 289 -24.81 19.85 4.81
C THR A 289 -24.67 21.34 4.57
N LYS A 290 -23.45 21.80 4.22
CA LYS A 290 -23.20 23.21 3.87
C LYS A 290 -24.08 23.65 2.68
N GLN A 291 -24.02 22.88 1.59
CA GLN A 291 -24.83 23.17 0.39
C GLN A 291 -26.34 23.18 0.68
N ALA A 292 -26.82 22.23 1.50
CA ALA A 292 -28.23 22.18 1.87
C ALA A 292 -28.69 23.39 2.70
N LYS A 293 -27.80 23.92 3.55
CA LYS A 293 -28.08 25.12 4.36
C LYS A 293 -28.00 26.44 3.56
N GLU A 294 -27.14 26.48 2.54
CA GLU A 294 -26.96 27.65 1.67
C GLU A 294 -27.99 27.72 0.54
N ARG A 295 -28.65 26.59 0.23
CA ARG A 295 -29.70 26.55 -0.80
C ARG A 295 -31.01 27.12 -0.24
N VAL A 296 -31.46 28.23 -0.80
CA VAL A 296 -32.75 28.87 -0.52
C VAL A 296 -33.82 28.29 -1.45
#